data_b3ecf70291ebd01c3e81add4e921f0a8
#
_entry.id   b3ecf70291ebd01c3e81add4e921f0a8
#
_cell.length_a   1.000
_cell.length_b   1.000
_cell.length_c   1.000
_cell.angle_alpha   90.00
_cell.angle_beta   90.00
_cell.angle_gamma   90.00
#
_symmetry.space_group_name_H-M   'P 1'
#
loop_
_entity.id
_entity.type
_entity.pdbx_description
1 polymer ?
#
loop_
_entity_poly.entity_id
_entity_poly.type
_entity_poly.pdbx_seq_one_letter_code
_entity_poly.pdbx_strand_id
1 'polypeptide(L)'
;MAELLTIDIHTHILPENIPDFGSKYGYRGFIHLDHHRPGCARMMMDDKFFREVQANCWDPEVRIGECDQHRVDVQVLSTVPVMFSYWAKPQDTLDLSMFLNDHIAGIVHRWPKRFIGLGAIPMQDPELAIQELERCKRIGL
;
A
#
# COMPACT_ATOMS: atom_id res chain seq x y z
N MET A 1 -11.95 -12.91 -32.30
CA MET A 1 -10.84 -13.35 -31.41
C MET A 1 -11.21 -12.93 -30.01
N ALA A 2 -11.04 -13.80 -29.01
CA ALA A 2 -11.24 -13.38 -27.62
C ALA A 2 -10.20 -12.30 -27.29
N GLU A 3 -10.63 -11.20 -26.73
CA GLU A 3 -9.74 -10.16 -26.25
C GLU A 3 -8.99 -10.71 -25.04
N LEU A 4 -7.65 -10.71 -25.09
CA LEU A 4 -6.82 -11.25 -24.01
C LEU A 4 -6.80 -10.25 -22.86
N LEU A 5 -7.16 -10.70 -21.67
CA LEU A 5 -7.06 -9.94 -20.43
C LEU A 5 -5.59 -9.89 -19.97
N THR A 6 -5.04 -8.69 -19.83
CA THR A 6 -3.68 -8.47 -19.32
C THR A 6 -3.70 -8.11 -17.85
N ILE A 7 -3.08 -8.92 -17.01
CA ILE A 7 -3.03 -8.72 -15.56
C ILE A 7 -1.57 -8.55 -15.12
N ASP A 8 -1.27 -7.41 -14.49
CA ASP A 8 0.01 -7.17 -13.83
C ASP A 8 -0.11 -7.61 -12.36
N ILE A 9 0.54 -8.71 -12.01
CA ILE A 9 0.39 -9.38 -10.72
C ILE A 9 1.35 -8.90 -9.63
N HIS A 10 2.29 -8.00 -9.94
CA HIS A 10 3.29 -7.55 -8.97
C HIS A 10 3.44 -6.04 -8.99
N THR A 11 2.56 -5.36 -8.29
CA THR A 11 2.60 -3.90 -8.15
C THR A 11 2.45 -3.47 -6.70
N HIS A 12 2.92 -2.25 -6.42
CA HIS A 12 2.86 -1.67 -5.08
C HIS A 12 2.19 -0.31 -5.12
N ILE A 13 1.45 0.03 -4.07
CA ILE A 13 0.85 1.34 -3.88
C ILE A 13 1.04 1.82 -2.43
N LEU A 14 1.16 3.13 -2.27
CA LEU A 14 1.28 3.82 -0.98
C LEU A 14 0.05 4.67 -0.73
N PRO A 15 -0.36 4.88 0.53
CA PRO A 15 -1.25 5.99 0.85
C PRO A 15 -0.55 7.33 0.54
N GLU A 16 -1.27 8.29 -0.05
CA GLU A 16 -0.75 9.64 -0.31
C GLU A 16 -0.36 10.34 1.00
N ASN A 17 -1.19 10.18 2.02
CA ASN A 17 -0.98 10.74 3.35
C ASN A 17 -0.75 9.62 4.35
N ILE A 18 0.47 9.49 4.82
CA ILE A 18 0.87 8.51 5.85
C ILE A 18 0.94 9.24 7.18
N PRO A 19 0.18 8.80 8.22
CA PRO A 19 0.28 9.37 9.56
C PRO A 19 1.68 9.26 10.14
N ASP A 20 2.02 10.16 11.06
CA ASP A 20 3.27 10.05 11.83
C ASP A 20 3.17 8.90 12.85
N PHE A 21 3.45 7.70 12.38
CA PHE A 21 3.46 6.50 13.20
C PHE A 21 4.59 6.52 14.25
N GLY A 22 5.70 7.21 13.96
CA GLY A 22 6.78 7.38 14.93
C GLY A 22 6.31 8.13 16.17
N SER A 23 5.62 9.24 16.01
CA SER A 23 5.00 9.98 17.12
C SER A 23 3.87 9.18 17.76
N LYS A 24 3.06 8.46 16.98
CA LYS A 24 1.95 7.66 17.49
C LYS A 24 2.43 6.54 18.43
N TYR A 25 3.50 5.84 18.06
CA TYR A 25 3.98 4.68 18.81
C TYR A 25 5.14 5.00 19.77
N GLY A 26 5.73 6.19 19.66
CA GLY A 26 6.81 6.66 20.51
C GLY A 26 8.19 6.09 20.19
N TYR A 27 8.42 5.60 18.96
CA TYR A 27 9.73 5.16 18.47
C TYR A 27 9.86 5.31 16.97
N ARG A 28 11.12 5.33 16.48
CA ARG A 28 11.51 5.69 15.11
C ARG A 28 11.54 4.47 14.18
N GLY A 29 11.66 4.73 12.87
CA GLY A 29 11.86 3.73 11.82
C GLY A 29 10.71 3.60 10.83
N PHE A 30 9.66 4.42 10.96
CA PHE A 30 8.49 4.38 10.09
C PHE A 30 8.66 5.25 8.85
N ILE A 31 8.04 4.81 7.75
CA ILE A 31 8.04 5.53 6.47
C ILE A 31 6.98 6.63 6.49
N HIS A 32 7.32 7.77 5.91
CA HIS A 32 6.38 8.83 5.56
C HIS A 32 6.72 9.44 4.20
N LEU A 33 5.80 10.19 3.61
CA LEU A 33 5.99 10.91 2.36
C LEU A 33 6.13 12.41 2.63
N ASP A 34 7.20 13.00 2.12
CA ASP A 34 7.42 14.44 2.04
C ASP A 34 7.07 14.92 0.63
N HIS A 35 5.88 15.49 0.46
CA HIS A 35 5.37 16.03 -0.81
C HIS A 35 6.02 17.38 -1.11
N HIS A 36 7.25 17.37 -1.58
CA HIS A 36 8.07 18.56 -1.78
C HIS A 36 7.77 19.32 -3.09
N ARG A 37 7.08 18.67 -4.04
CA ARG A 37 6.63 19.29 -5.30
C ARG A 37 5.42 18.55 -5.88
N PRO A 38 4.61 19.19 -6.76
CA PRO A 38 3.45 18.54 -7.37
C PRO A 38 3.83 17.23 -8.09
N GLY A 39 3.10 16.16 -7.83
CA GLY A 39 3.30 14.85 -8.45
C GLY A 39 4.54 14.09 -8.02
N CYS A 40 5.31 14.59 -7.04
CA CYS A 40 6.51 13.95 -6.52
C CYS A 40 6.56 14.01 -5.00
N ALA A 41 7.03 12.94 -4.39
CA ALA A 41 7.29 12.89 -2.95
C ALA A 41 8.62 12.21 -2.66
N ARG A 42 9.26 12.61 -1.57
CA ARG A 42 10.38 11.87 -0.99
C ARG A 42 9.82 10.87 0.01
N MET A 43 10.12 9.61 -0.21
CA MET A 43 9.89 8.58 0.80
C MET A 43 11.02 8.69 1.82
N MET A 44 10.65 9.00 3.05
CA MET A 44 11.56 9.21 4.16
C MET A 44 11.38 8.11 5.21
N MET A 45 12.47 7.69 5.80
CA MET A 45 12.48 6.89 7.03
C MET A 45 13.02 7.76 8.14
N ASP A 46 12.15 8.27 8.99
CA ASP A 46 12.50 9.37 9.92
C ASP A 46 13.08 10.58 9.15
N ASP A 47 14.33 10.98 9.47
CA ASP A 47 15.02 12.08 8.80
C ASP A 47 15.89 11.62 7.62
N LYS A 48 15.84 10.32 7.26
CA LYS A 48 16.69 9.76 6.21
C LYS A 48 15.91 9.63 4.90
N PHE A 49 16.49 10.17 3.84
CA PHE A 49 16.00 9.96 2.49
C PHE A 49 16.14 8.48 2.09
N PHE A 50 15.05 7.88 1.60
CA PHE A 50 15.03 6.52 1.10
C PHE A 50 14.98 6.49 -0.44
N ARG A 51 13.98 7.15 -1.03
CA ARG A 51 13.85 7.35 -2.50
C ARG A 51 12.85 8.45 -2.84
N GLU A 52 12.96 8.97 -4.06
CA GLU A 52 11.90 9.79 -4.65
C GLU A 52 10.88 8.87 -5.36
N VAL A 53 9.60 9.20 -5.22
CA VAL A 53 8.46 8.51 -5.85
C VAL A 53 7.58 9.52 -6.56
N GLN A 54 6.89 9.07 -7.61
CA GLN A 54 5.98 9.89 -8.41
C GLN A 54 4.52 9.57 -8.06
N ALA A 55 3.59 10.37 -8.59
CA ALA A 55 2.16 10.27 -8.28
C ALA A 55 1.58 8.88 -8.56
N ASN A 56 2.07 8.15 -9.57
CA ASN A 56 1.64 6.78 -9.83
C ASN A 56 1.90 5.80 -8.68
N CYS A 57 2.73 6.17 -7.71
CA CYS A 57 2.97 5.37 -6.51
C CYS A 57 1.85 5.49 -5.46
N TRP A 58 1.00 6.55 -5.52
CA TRP A 58 -0.08 6.76 -4.55
C TRP A 58 -1.44 7.10 -5.18
N ASP A 59 -1.46 7.68 -6.40
CA ASP A 59 -2.68 8.11 -7.07
C ASP A 59 -3.20 7.01 -8.01
N PRO A 60 -4.34 6.37 -7.70
CA PRO A 60 -4.89 5.32 -8.53
C PRO A 60 -5.39 5.82 -9.90
N GLU A 61 -5.78 7.10 -10.04
CA GLU A 61 -6.26 7.64 -11.33
C GLU A 61 -5.10 7.84 -12.30
N VAL A 62 -3.97 8.35 -11.80
CA VAL A 62 -2.71 8.43 -12.59
C VAL A 62 -2.29 7.03 -13.04
N ARG A 63 -2.34 6.06 -12.13
CA ARG A 63 -1.99 4.66 -12.41
C ARG A 63 -2.90 4.03 -13.47
N ILE A 64 -4.21 4.27 -13.42
CA ILE A 64 -5.15 3.79 -14.44
C ILE A 64 -4.79 4.35 -15.81
N GLY A 65 -4.48 5.64 -15.89
CA GLY A 65 -4.06 6.27 -17.15
C GLY A 65 -2.80 5.64 -17.75
N GLU A 66 -1.81 5.31 -16.92
CA GLU A 66 -0.60 4.58 -17.35
C GLU A 66 -0.92 3.15 -17.78
N CYS A 67 -1.77 2.44 -17.04
CA CYS A 67 -2.23 1.10 -17.40
C CYS A 67 -2.90 1.08 -18.79
N ASP A 68 -3.76 2.07 -19.05
CA ASP A 68 -4.45 2.19 -20.35
C ASP A 68 -3.44 2.42 -21.50
N GLN A 69 -2.41 3.23 -21.29
CA GLN A 69 -1.34 3.45 -22.26
C GLN A 69 -0.54 2.17 -22.56
N HIS A 70 -0.35 1.31 -21.56
CA HIS A 70 0.43 0.08 -21.65
C HIS A 70 -0.41 -1.18 -21.85
N ARG A 71 -1.71 -1.04 -22.06
CA ARG A 71 -2.66 -2.16 -22.27
C ARG A 71 -2.67 -3.16 -21.11
N VAL A 72 -2.61 -2.65 -19.88
CA VAL A 72 -2.80 -3.41 -18.66
C VAL A 72 -4.25 -3.23 -18.21
N ASP A 73 -5.02 -4.31 -18.20
CA ASP A 73 -6.43 -4.26 -17.83
C ASP A 73 -6.63 -4.23 -16.32
N VAL A 74 -5.86 -5.05 -15.61
CA VAL A 74 -5.97 -5.22 -14.15
C VAL A 74 -4.59 -5.22 -13.51
N GLN A 75 -4.46 -4.53 -12.37
CA GLN A 75 -3.29 -4.65 -11.50
C GLN A 75 -3.66 -5.28 -10.16
N VAL A 76 -2.75 -6.13 -9.66
CA VAL A 76 -2.80 -6.64 -8.29
C VAL A 76 -1.97 -5.73 -7.39
N LEU A 77 -2.64 -5.00 -6.51
CA LEU A 77 -2.02 -4.01 -5.61
C LEU A 77 -1.61 -4.67 -4.30
N SER A 78 -0.42 -4.34 -3.84
CA SER A 78 0.06 -4.64 -2.49
C SER A 78 0.76 -3.42 -1.89
N THR A 79 0.98 -3.41 -0.59
CA THR A 79 1.79 -2.35 0.00
C THR A 79 3.28 -2.52 -0.33
N VAL A 80 4.02 -1.42 -0.28
CA VAL A 80 5.48 -1.46 -0.49
C VAL A 80 6.16 -2.25 0.64
N PRO A 81 7.04 -3.21 0.36
CA PRO A 81 7.62 -4.11 1.37
C PRO A 81 8.32 -3.41 2.55
N VAL A 82 8.91 -2.23 2.35
CA VAL A 82 9.52 -1.45 3.43
C VAL A 82 8.52 -1.04 4.52
N MET A 83 7.21 -1.05 4.21
CA MET A 83 6.13 -0.74 5.16
C MET A 83 5.58 -1.97 5.90
N PHE A 84 6.07 -3.18 5.67
CA PHE A 84 5.65 -4.35 6.46
C PHE A 84 6.02 -4.22 7.93
N SER A 85 7.10 -3.52 8.24
CA SER A 85 7.51 -3.13 9.60
C SER A 85 7.56 -4.29 10.61
N TYR A 86 7.99 -5.49 10.18
CA TYR A 86 8.07 -6.68 11.03
C TYR A 86 9.09 -6.55 12.19
N TRP A 87 9.93 -5.52 12.14
CA TRP A 87 10.83 -5.12 13.23
C TRP A 87 10.13 -4.38 14.36
N ALA A 88 8.92 -3.84 14.12
CA ALA A 88 8.16 -3.09 15.11
C ALA A 88 7.42 -4.02 16.09
N LYS A 89 6.87 -3.46 17.17
CA LYS A 89 6.04 -4.22 18.09
C LYS A 89 4.83 -4.82 17.35
N PRO A 90 4.47 -6.08 17.61
CA PRO A 90 3.41 -6.76 16.86
C PRO A 90 2.07 -5.99 16.78
N GLN A 91 1.65 -5.38 17.89
CA GLN A 91 0.42 -4.61 17.94
C GLN A 91 0.48 -3.33 17.09
N ASP A 92 1.64 -2.66 17.04
CA ASP A 92 1.85 -1.46 16.23
C ASP A 92 1.92 -1.84 14.73
N THR A 93 2.51 -3.01 14.42
CA THR A 93 2.49 -3.56 13.06
C THR A 93 1.09 -3.95 12.61
N LEU A 94 0.26 -4.50 13.51
CA LEU A 94 -1.15 -4.76 13.21
C LEU A 94 -1.89 -3.47 12.85
N ASP A 95 -1.75 -2.43 13.66
CA ASP A 95 -2.39 -1.13 13.42
C ASP A 95 -1.94 -0.49 12.09
N LEU A 96 -0.65 -0.55 11.78
CA LEU A 96 -0.11 -0.12 10.50
C LEU A 96 -0.66 -0.97 9.34
N SER A 97 -0.70 -2.30 9.49
CA SER A 97 -1.24 -3.20 8.47
C SER A 97 -2.71 -2.89 8.18
N MET A 98 -3.52 -2.67 9.22
CA MET A 98 -4.92 -2.29 9.08
C MET A 98 -5.07 -0.99 8.28
N PHE A 99 -4.28 0.04 8.59
CA PHE A 99 -4.28 1.30 7.86
C PHE A 99 -3.95 1.11 6.36
N LEU A 100 -2.92 0.33 6.04
CA LEU A 100 -2.51 0.05 4.66
C LEU A 100 -3.55 -0.79 3.91
N ASN A 101 -4.12 -1.78 4.56
CA ASN A 101 -5.14 -2.65 3.98
C ASN A 101 -6.44 -1.89 3.72
N ASP A 102 -6.87 -1.02 4.62
CA ASP A 102 -8.05 -0.17 4.43
C ASP A 102 -7.86 0.78 3.23
N HIS A 103 -6.66 1.32 3.03
CA HIS A 103 -6.33 2.12 1.87
C HIS A 103 -6.48 1.31 0.56
N ILE A 104 -5.87 0.12 0.48
CA ILE A 104 -5.97 -0.74 -0.71
C ILE A 104 -7.42 -1.17 -0.95
N ALA A 105 -8.15 -1.60 0.08
CA ALA A 105 -9.55 -1.98 -0.03
C ALA A 105 -10.42 -0.84 -0.55
N GLY A 106 -10.17 0.39 -0.10
CA GLY A 106 -10.86 1.58 -0.61
C GLY A 106 -10.65 1.80 -2.11
N ILE A 107 -9.43 1.58 -2.60
CA ILE A 107 -9.11 1.66 -4.04
C ILE A 107 -9.83 0.55 -4.82
N VAL A 108 -9.75 -0.69 -4.36
CA VAL A 108 -10.42 -1.84 -5.01
C VAL A 108 -11.94 -1.63 -5.06
N HIS A 109 -12.55 -1.13 -4.00
CA HIS A 109 -13.97 -0.80 -3.96
C HIS A 109 -14.37 0.27 -4.98
N ARG A 110 -13.52 1.27 -5.18
CA ARG A 110 -13.79 2.36 -6.13
C ARG A 110 -13.59 1.93 -7.58
N TRP A 111 -12.62 1.05 -7.85
CA TRP A 111 -12.31 0.56 -9.20
C TRP A 111 -12.21 -0.98 -9.27
N PRO A 112 -13.30 -1.72 -9.00
CA PRO A 112 -13.27 -3.18 -8.85
C PRO A 112 -12.94 -3.96 -10.12
N LYS A 113 -13.02 -3.31 -11.29
CA LYS A 113 -12.64 -3.91 -12.58
C LYS A 113 -11.17 -3.66 -12.94
N ARG A 114 -10.48 -2.80 -12.21
CA ARG A 114 -9.11 -2.39 -12.51
C ARG A 114 -8.11 -2.87 -11.48
N PHE A 115 -8.54 -3.08 -10.24
CA PHE A 115 -7.64 -3.45 -9.15
C PHE A 115 -8.14 -4.66 -8.37
N ILE A 116 -7.16 -5.50 -8.01
CA ILE A 116 -7.29 -6.56 -7.02
C ILE A 116 -6.33 -6.20 -5.90
N GLY A 117 -6.71 -6.40 -4.65
CA GLY A 117 -5.87 -6.04 -3.50
C GLY A 117 -5.33 -7.26 -2.78
N LEU A 118 -4.09 -7.15 -2.30
CA LEU A 118 -3.47 -8.09 -1.37
C LEU A 118 -3.19 -7.37 -0.05
N GLY A 119 -3.65 -7.94 1.04
CA GLY A 119 -3.43 -7.42 2.38
C GLY A 119 -2.05 -7.74 2.94
N ALA A 120 -1.53 -6.84 3.78
CA ALA A 120 -0.35 -7.08 4.62
C ALA A 120 -0.80 -7.55 6.02
N ILE A 121 -0.04 -8.45 6.64
CA ILE A 121 -0.34 -9.01 7.96
C ILE A 121 0.91 -8.99 8.84
N PRO A 122 0.79 -8.87 10.18
CA PRO A 122 1.92 -8.81 11.09
C PRO A 122 2.54 -10.20 11.31
N MET A 123 3.40 -10.64 10.40
CA MET A 123 3.97 -12.00 10.35
C MET A 123 4.80 -12.40 11.57
N GLN A 124 5.25 -11.44 12.40
CA GLN A 124 5.99 -11.71 13.64
C GLN A 124 5.10 -12.19 14.79
N ASP A 125 3.77 -12.12 14.65
CA ASP A 125 2.79 -12.60 15.63
C ASP A 125 1.68 -13.39 14.92
N PRO A 126 1.67 -14.73 15.02
CA PRO A 126 0.71 -15.56 14.30
C PRO A 126 -0.76 -15.29 14.63
N GLU A 127 -1.07 -14.97 15.90
CA GLU A 127 -2.45 -14.71 16.32
C GLU A 127 -2.98 -13.40 15.72
N LEU A 128 -2.17 -12.33 15.78
CA LEU A 128 -2.50 -11.06 15.15
C LEU A 128 -2.53 -11.16 13.62
N ALA A 129 -1.65 -11.98 13.04
CA ALA A 129 -1.64 -12.22 11.60
C ALA A 129 -2.93 -12.92 11.13
N ILE A 130 -3.42 -13.93 11.86
CA ILE A 130 -4.68 -14.60 11.56
C ILE A 130 -5.85 -13.63 11.68
N GLN A 131 -5.89 -12.82 12.74
CA GLN A 131 -6.93 -11.81 12.94
C GLN A 131 -7.01 -10.84 11.76
N GLU A 132 -5.88 -10.32 11.31
CA GLU A 132 -5.84 -9.38 10.19
C GLU A 132 -6.14 -10.05 8.84
N LEU A 133 -5.68 -11.29 8.64
CA LEU A 133 -6.02 -12.06 7.44
C LEU A 133 -7.54 -12.26 7.30
N GLU A 134 -8.21 -12.61 8.39
CA GLU A 134 -9.67 -12.75 8.41
C GLU A 134 -10.36 -11.40 8.15
N ARG A 135 -9.82 -10.30 8.67
CA ARG A 135 -10.33 -8.96 8.39
C ARG A 135 -10.14 -8.58 6.92
N CYS A 136 -8.95 -8.82 6.35
CA CYS A 136 -8.67 -8.60 4.93
C CYS A 136 -9.70 -9.28 4.03
N LYS A 137 -9.99 -10.54 4.28
CA LYS A 137 -11.03 -11.29 3.57
C LYS A 137 -12.42 -10.62 3.66
N ARG A 138 -12.78 -10.09 4.83
CA ARG A 138 -14.07 -9.39 5.01
C ARG A 138 -14.15 -8.05 4.26
N ILE A 139 -13.05 -7.33 4.13
CA ILE A 139 -12.98 -6.03 3.43
C ILE A 139 -12.66 -6.15 1.94
N GLY A 140 -12.52 -7.37 1.41
CA GLY A 140 -12.39 -7.61 -0.03
C GLY A 140 -10.94 -7.69 -0.56
N LEU A 141 -9.99 -8.05 0.31
CA LEU A 141 -8.59 -8.31 -0.06
C LEU A 141 -8.28 -9.80 -0.07
#